data_01002f80d49411663e6e0762bae5b868
#
_entry.id   01002f80d49411663e6e0762bae5b868
#
_cell.length_a   1.000
_cell.length_b   1.000
_cell.length_c   1.000
_cell.angle_alpha   90.00
_cell.angle_beta   90.00
_cell.angle_gamma   90.00
#
_symmetry.space_group_name_H-M   'P 1'
#
loop_
_entity.id
_entity.type
_entity.pdbx_description
1 polymer ?
#
loop_
_entity_poly.entity_id
_entity_poly.type
_entity_poly.pdbx_seq_one_letter_code
_entity_poly.pdbx_strand_id
1 'polypeptide(L)'
;LGDVYKRQVIITAEAKGITLAHEMARLSGQSGYVVARKAKKLYMVNPFTVRVHSITTDFEQNLVLDEGDVALMRGKRVLIVDDVISTGESLNAIEKLVETAGGNIVGRMAVFAEGNAQNRDDILFLQHLPLFNAKGEIVE
;
A
#
# COMPACT_ATOMS: atom_id res chain seq x y z
N LEU A 1 -15.20 6.10 21.04
CA LEU A 1 -15.30 5.73 19.61
C LEU A 1 -14.38 6.58 18.70
N GLY A 2 -14.26 7.88 18.93
CA GLY A 2 -13.38 8.75 18.15
C GLY A 2 -11.89 8.42 18.25
N ASP A 3 -11.42 7.95 19.38
CA ASP A 3 -10.00 7.64 19.63
C ASP A 3 -9.54 6.33 18.96
N VAL A 4 -10.43 5.36 18.82
CA VAL A 4 -10.11 4.07 18.19
C VAL A 4 -9.88 4.24 16.69
N TYR A 5 -10.66 5.09 16.03
CA TYR A 5 -10.49 5.41 14.61
C TYR A 5 -9.32 6.35 14.33
N LYS A 6 -8.98 7.23 15.28
CA LYS A 6 -7.84 8.15 15.16
C LYS A 6 -6.47 7.48 15.27
N ARG A 7 -6.42 6.21 15.68
CA ARG A 7 -5.17 5.43 15.84
C ARG A 7 -4.85 4.55 14.63
N GLN A 8 -5.53 4.74 13.53
CA GLN A 8 -5.27 4.03 12.30
C GLN A 8 -4.22 4.78 11.49
N VAL A 9 -3.21 4.07 11.00
CA VAL A 9 -2.19 4.61 10.12
C VAL A 9 -2.50 4.20 8.70
N ILE A 10 -2.47 5.13 7.77
CA ILE A 10 -2.60 4.86 6.35
C ILE A 10 -1.21 4.72 5.74
N ILE A 11 -0.99 3.66 4.97
CA ILE A 11 0.24 3.46 4.21
C ILE A 11 -0.08 3.23 2.73
N THR A 12 0.74 3.80 1.88
CA THR A 12 0.75 3.56 0.43
C THR A 12 2.19 3.43 -0.07
N ALA A 13 2.36 2.88 -1.28
CA ALA A 13 3.66 2.91 -1.96
C ALA A 13 3.72 4.08 -2.96
N GLU A 14 4.93 4.64 -3.15
CA GLU A 14 5.10 5.63 -4.21
C GLU A 14 4.85 5.00 -5.60
N ALA A 15 4.19 5.70 -6.58
CA ALA A 15 3.87 7.11 -6.41
C ALA A 15 2.36 7.39 -6.50
N LYS A 16 1.61 6.62 -7.25
CA LYS A 16 0.23 6.96 -7.66
C LYS A 16 -0.79 6.93 -6.50
N GLY A 17 -0.56 6.12 -5.49
CA GLY A 17 -1.44 6.04 -4.31
C GLY A 17 -1.31 7.23 -3.34
N ILE A 18 -0.29 8.09 -3.51
CA ILE A 18 0.01 9.17 -2.56
C ILE A 18 -1.13 10.17 -2.45
N THR A 19 -1.70 10.61 -3.55
CA THR A 19 -2.81 11.57 -3.55
C THR A 19 -4.06 11.00 -2.88
N LEU A 20 -4.36 9.73 -3.11
CA LEU A 20 -5.46 9.04 -2.46
C LEU A 20 -5.23 8.93 -0.95
N ALA A 21 -4.05 8.49 -0.53
CA ALA A 21 -3.69 8.38 0.89
C ALA A 21 -3.77 9.74 1.60
N HIS A 22 -3.31 10.81 0.93
CA HIS A 22 -3.40 12.18 1.43
C HIS A 22 -4.85 12.60 1.71
N GLU A 23 -5.74 12.43 0.72
CA GLU A 23 -7.15 12.82 0.88
C GLU A 23 -7.86 11.95 1.93
N MET A 24 -7.59 10.67 1.98
CA MET A 24 -8.15 9.79 2.99
C MET A 24 -7.71 10.18 4.40
N ALA A 25 -6.43 10.50 4.59
CA ALA A 25 -5.91 10.98 5.88
C ALA A 25 -6.56 12.32 6.28
N ARG A 26 -6.65 13.25 5.33
CA ARG A 26 -7.30 14.55 5.56
C ARG A 26 -8.76 14.41 6.00
N LEU A 27 -9.53 13.62 5.28
CA LEU A 27 -10.96 13.40 5.57
C LEU A 27 -11.18 12.62 6.88
N SER A 28 -10.24 11.76 7.25
CA SER A 28 -10.27 11.01 8.51
C SER A 28 -9.75 11.81 9.72
N GLY A 29 -9.34 13.06 9.52
CA GLY A 29 -8.78 13.91 10.56
C GLY A 29 -7.40 13.49 11.06
N GLN A 30 -6.66 12.73 10.25
CA GLN A 30 -5.29 12.31 10.55
C GLN A 30 -4.28 13.39 10.16
N SER A 31 -3.21 13.50 10.94
CA SER A 31 -2.14 14.48 10.68
C SER A 31 -1.17 14.07 9.58
N GLY A 32 -1.22 12.82 9.12
CA GLY A 32 -0.32 12.32 8.08
C GLY A 32 -0.61 10.88 7.68
N TYR A 33 0.21 10.39 6.79
CA TYR A 33 0.20 9.03 6.27
C TYR A 33 1.62 8.59 5.96
N VAL A 34 1.84 7.30 5.80
CA VAL A 34 3.15 6.71 5.51
C VAL A 34 3.26 6.42 4.01
N VAL A 35 4.41 6.74 3.43
CA VAL A 35 4.74 6.42 2.03
C VAL A 35 5.94 5.48 1.99
N ALA A 36 5.71 4.24 1.60
CA ALA A 36 6.79 3.30 1.31
C ALA A 36 7.50 3.71 0.01
N ARG A 37 8.80 3.97 0.10
CA ARG A 37 9.62 4.41 -1.03
C ARG A 37 10.24 3.22 -1.74
N LYS A 38 10.44 3.32 -3.04
CA LYS A 38 11.09 2.27 -3.85
C LYS A 38 12.62 2.25 -3.73
N ALA A 39 13.19 3.32 -3.16
CA ALA A 39 14.62 3.43 -2.90
C ALA A 39 14.86 4.32 -1.68
N LYS A 40 16.02 4.11 -1.05
CA LYS A 40 16.51 4.97 0.03
C LYS A 40 16.63 6.42 -0.46
N LYS A 41 16.14 7.36 0.36
CA LYS A 41 16.29 8.81 0.13
C LYS A 41 17.35 9.37 1.06
N LEU A 42 17.99 10.47 0.65
CA LEU A 42 19.10 11.09 1.40
C LEU A 42 18.71 11.58 2.79
N TYR A 43 17.45 11.93 2.98
CA TYR A 43 16.95 12.43 4.27
C TYR A 43 16.63 11.32 5.29
N MET A 44 16.61 10.07 4.88
CA MET A 44 16.22 8.95 5.74
C MET A 44 17.29 8.65 6.78
N VAL A 45 16.84 8.52 8.03
CA VAL A 45 17.65 8.07 9.16
C VAL A 45 17.32 6.61 9.44
N ASN A 46 18.34 5.76 9.54
CA ASN A 46 18.20 4.32 9.77
C ASN A 46 17.13 3.67 8.87
N PRO A 47 17.27 3.73 7.53
CA PRO A 47 16.26 3.25 6.63
C PRO A 47 15.98 1.76 6.81
N PHE A 48 14.71 1.42 6.93
CA PHE A 48 14.22 0.06 7.04
C PHE A 48 13.81 -0.43 5.65
N THR A 49 14.46 -1.48 5.16
CA THR A 49 14.24 -1.99 3.81
C THR A 49 13.70 -3.41 3.86
N VAL A 50 12.63 -3.65 3.12
CA VAL A 50 12.12 -5.00 2.83
C VAL A 50 12.30 -5.27 1.33
N ARG A 51 12.90 -6.42 1.03
CA ARG A 51 13.07 -6.93 -0.33
C ARG A 51 12.04 -8.00 -0.59
N VAL A 52 11.33 -7.87 -1.69
CA VAL A 52 10.33 -8.84 -2.12
C VAL A 52 10.65 -9.26 -3.54
N HIS A 53 10.86 -10.57 -3.73
CA HIS A 53 11.00 -11.14 -5.07
C HIS A 53 9.62 -11.31 -5.70
N SER A 54 9.49 -10.87 -6.94
CA SER A 54 8.32 -11.18 -7.75
C SER A 54 8.33 -12.67 -8.11
N ILE A 55 7.16 -13.31 -8.01
CA ILE A 55 7.00 -14.72 -8.40
C ILE A 55 6.91 -14.86 -9.92
N THR A 56 6.47 -13.80 -10.60
CA THR A 56 6.18 -13.83 -12.05
C THR A 56 7.28 -13.24 -12.92
N THR A 57 8.17 -12.46 -12.33
CA THR A 57 9.30 -11.82 -13.02
C THR A 57 10.54 -11.90 -12.14
N ASP A 58 11.72 -12.02 -12.72
CA ASP A 58 13.02 -11.93 -11.99
C ASP A 58 13.28 -10.52 -11.44
N PHE A 59 12.21 -9.81 -11.08
CA PHE A 59 12.27 -8.45 -10.59
C PHE A 59 12.16 -8.40 -9.08
N GLU A 60 13.16 -7.80 -8.45
CA GLU A 60 13.20 -7.55 -7.02
C GLU A 60 12.59 -6.19 -6.71
N GLN A 61 11.54 -6.15 -5.91
CA GLN A 61 10.98 -4.92 -5.39
C GLN A 61 11.57 -4.61 -4.02
N ASN A 62 12.12 -3.42 -3.88
CA ASN A 62 12.56 -2.88 -2.60
C ASN A 62 11.55 -1.85 -2.12
N LEU A 63 11.11 -2.00 -0.87
CA LEU A 63 10.33 -0.97 -0.19
C LEU A 63 11.12 -0.49 1.03
N VAL A 64 11.19 0.83 1.17
CA VAL A 64 12.01 1.50 2.17
C VAL A 64 11.17 2.47 2.98
N LEU A 65 11.31 2.41 4.30
CA LEU A 65 10.72 3.34 5.25
C LEU A 65 11.81 4.07 6.02
N ASP A 66 11.49 5.28 6.46
CA ASP A 66 12.28 5.98 7.47
C ASP A 66 12.00 5.39 8.87
N GLU A 67 12.92 5.55 9.79
CA GLU A 67 12.76 5.12 11.19
C GLU A 67 11.50 5.71 11.84
N GLY A 68 11.19 6.96 11.55
CA GLY A 68 9.99 7.63 12.03
C GLY A 68 8.69 6.96 11.55
N ASP A 69 8.66 6.51 10.31
CA ASP A 69 7.51 5.81 9.74
C ASP A 69 7.30 4.43 10.39
N VAL A 70 8.39 3.71 10.65
CA VAL A 70 8.34 2.44 11.38
C VAL A 70 7.78 2.64 12.79
N ALA A 71 8.24 3.66 13.50
CA ALA A 71 7.75 4.00 14.83
C ALA A 71 6.26 4.36 14.85
N LEU A 72 5.78 5.05 13.80
CA LEU A 72 4.36 5.38 13.64
C LEU A 72 3.47 4.14 13.51
N MET A 73 3.96 3.09 12.85
CA MET A 73 3.15 1.88 12.57
C MET A 73 3.24 0.83 13.66
N ARG A 74 4.31 0.78 14.43
CA ARG A 74 4.54 -0.28 15.43
C ARG A 74 3.39 -0.36 16.43
N GLY A 75 2.75 -1.54 16.52
CA GLY A 75 1.61 -1.80 17.38
C GLY A 75 0.32 -1.07 16.98
N LYS A 76 0.29 -0.41 15.83
CA LYS A 76 -0.88 0.34 15.35
C LYS A 76 -1.68 -0.48 14.33
N ARG A 77 -2.92 -0.08 14.16
CA ARG A 77 -3.78 -0.55 13.08
C ARG A 77 -3.37 0.16 11.80
N VAL A 78 -3.07 -0.60 10.76
CA VAL A 78 -2.57 -0.08 9.49
C VAL A 78 -3.53 -0.41 8.36
N LEU A 79 -3.95 0.61 7.63
CA LEU A 79 -4.73 0.51 6.41
C LEU A 79 -3.81 0.68 5.21
N ILE A 80 -3.77 -0.32 4.35
CA ILE A 80 -3.03 -0.25 3.09
C ILE A 80 -3.95 0.32 2.02
N VAL A 81 -3.46 1.32 1.29
CA VAL A 81 -4.21 2.01 0.24
C VAL A 81 -3.37 2.10 -1.02
N ASP A 82 -3.96 1.79 -2.16
CA ASP A 82 -3.32 1.93 -3.47
C ASP A 82 -4.31 2.48 -4.51
N ASP A 83 -3.82 2.91 -5.66
CA ASP A 83 -4.68 3.32 -6.77
C ASP A 83 -5.28 2.10 -7.47
N VAL A 84 -4.47 1.12 -7.82
CA VAL A 84 -4.87 -0.12 -8.49
C VAL A 84 -4.20 -1.33 -7.84
N ILE A 85 -4.98 -2.34 -7.53
CA ILE A 85 -4.49 -3.67 -7.17
C ILE A 85 -4.72 -4.59 -8.36
N SER A 86 -3.64 -5.17 -8.89
CA SER A 86 -3.67 -6.07 -10.05
C SER A 86 -3.20 -7.48 -9.67
N THR A 87 -1.94 -7.81 -9.90
CA THR A 87 -1.38 -9.13 -9.56
C THR A 87 -1.29 -9.37 -8.06
N GLY A 88 -1.28 -8.32 -7.27
CA GLY A 88 -1.12 -8.37 -5.82
C GLY A 88 0.33 -8.40 -5.34
N GLU A 89 1.32 -8.33 -6.24
CA GLU A 89 2.74 -8.33 -5.87
C GLU A 89 3.13 -7.08 -5.08
N SER A 90 2.70 -5.91 -5.55
CA SER A 90 2.94 -4.64 -4.84
C SER A 90 2.23 -4.62 -3.48
N LEU A 91 1.01 -5.12 -3.42
CA LEU A 91 0.26 -5.26 -2.17
C LEU A 91 0.99 -6.19 -1.19
N ASN A 92 1.44 -7.35 -1.65
CA ASN A 92 2.19 -8.31 -0.85
C ASN A 92 3.49 -7.71 -0.29
N ALA A 93 4.18 -6.90 -1.08
CA ALA A 93 5.38 -6.19 -0.64
C ALA A 93 5.09 -5.21 0.51
N ILE A 94 3.99 -4.43 0.40
CA ILE A 94 3.57 -3.50 1.45
C ILE A 94 3.12 -4.28 2.70
N GLU A 95 2.38 -5.37 2.55
CA GLU A 95 1.96 -6.24 3.67
C GLU A 95 3.17 -6.73 4.46
N LYS A 96 4.16 -7.26 3.77
CA LYS A 96 5.39 -7.75 4.39
C LYS A 96 6.16 -6.62 5.10
N LEU A 97 6.18 -5.43 4.51
CA LEU A 97 6.79 -4.25 5.11
C LEU A 97 6.10 -3.86 6.42
N VAL A 98 4.78 -3.79 6.42
CA VAL A 98 3.96 -3.45 7.60
C VAL A 98 4.14 -4.48 8.71
N GLU A 99 4.06 -5.77 8.39
CA GLU A 99 4.23 -6.86 9.35
C GLU A 99 5.62 -6.85 9.98
N THR A 100 6.66 -6.67 9.16
CA THR A 100 8.04 -6.61 9.66
C THR A 100 8.28 -5.36 10.50
N ALA A 101 7.61 -4.25 10.23
CA ALA A 101 7.65 -3.04 11.04
C ALA A 101 6.83 -3.15 12.34
N GLY A 102 6.09 -4.23 12.55
CA GLY A 102 5.27 -4.47 13.74
C GLY A 102 3.88 -3.84 13.70
N GLY A 103 3.40 -3.44 12.54
CA GLY A 103 2.03 -2.96 12.33
C GLY A 103 1.02 -4.10 12.20
N ASN A 104 -0.24 -3.80 12.49
CA ASN A 104 -1.36 -4.74 12.35
C ASN A 104 -2.22 -4.31 11.15
N ILE A 105 -2.20 -5.08 10.08
CA ILE A 105 -2.99 -4.80 8.88
C ILE A 105 -4.46 -5.01 9.18
N VAL A 106 -5.27 -3.95 9.05
CA VAL A 106 -6.71 -3.99 9.32
C VAL A 106 -7.56 -3.83 8.07
N GLY A 107 -6.97 -3.49 6.94
CA GLY A 107 -7.67 -3.36 5.67
C GLY A 107 -6.73 -3.12 4.51
N ARG A 108 -7.25 -3.40 3.32
CA ARG A 108 -6.58 -3.22 2.03
C ARG A 108 -7.59 -2.57 1.09
N MET A 109 -7.27 -1.40 0.59
CA MET A 109 -8.18 -0.61 -0.23
C MET A 109 -7.52 -0.13 -1.51
N ALA A 110 -8.29 -0.10 -2.58
CA ALA A 110 -7.88 0.49 -3.85
C ALA A 110 -9.05 1.21 -4.52
N VAL A 111 -8.76 2.09 -5.48
CA VAL A 111 -9.80 2.64 -6.35
C VAL A 111 -10.25 1.56 -7.32
N PHE A 112 -9.31 0.86 -7.93
CA PHE A 112 -9.59 -0.20 -8.90
C PHE A 112 -8.97 -1.54 -8.50
N ALA A 113 -9.71 -2.61 -8.80
CA ALA A 113 -9.18 -3.97 -8.86
C ALA A 113 -9.11 -4.41 -10.31
N GLU A 114 -7.90 -4.70 -10.79
CA GLU A 114 -7.63 -5.09 -12.17
C GLU A 114 -7.53 -6.61 -12.30
N GLY A 115 -8.15 -7.16 -13.33
CA GLY A 115 -8.10 -8.59 -13.62
C GLY A 115 -8.62 -9.45 -12.45
N ASN A 116 -7.87 -10.47 -12.09
CA ASN A 116 -8.26 -11.41 -11.03
C ASN A 116 -8.34 -10.79 -9.62
N ALA A 117 -7.80 -9.60 -9.42
CA ALA A 117 -7.93 -8.91 -8.13
C ALA A 117 -9.39 -8.63 -7.75
N GLN A 118 -10.30 -8.49 -8.73
CA GLN A 118 -11.72 -8.32 -8.48
C GLN A 118 -12.37 -9.47 -7.69
N ASN A 119 -11.78 -10.66 -7.74
CA ASN A 119 -12.30 -11.86 -7.09
C ASN A 119 -11.78 -12.02 -5.64
N ARG A 120 -10.93 -11.12 -5.17
CA ARG A 120 -10.41 -11.15 -3.79
C ARG A 120 -11.45 -10.58 -2.83
N ASP A 121 -11.70 -11.28 -1.74
CA ASP A 121 -12.59 -10.88 -0.66
C ASP A 121 -11.88 -10.11 0.46
N ASP A 122 -10.56 -10.08 0.43
CA ASP A 122 -9.71 -9.40 1.42
C ASP A 122 -9.33 -7.96 1.06
N ILE A 123 -9.80 -7.46 -0.10
CA ILE A 123 -9.60 -6.08 -0.54
C ILE A 123 -10.94 -5.37 -0.74
N LEU A 124 -10.97 -4.09 -0.43
CA LEU A 124 -12.09 -3.20 -0.73
C LEU A 124 -11.72 -2.29 -1.89
N PHE A 125 -12.52 -2.27 -2.95
CA PHE A 125 -12.29 -1.45 -4.13
C PHE A 125 -13.60 -0.85 -4.64
N LEU A 126 -13.51 0.23 -5.42
CA LEU A 126 -14.69 0.94 -5.90
C LEU A 126 -15.18 0.39 -7.24
N GLN A 127 -14.26 0.00 -8.12
CA GLN A 127 -14.59 -0.42 -9.48
C GLN A 127 -13.61 -1.47 -9.99
N HIS A 128 -14.11 -2.40 -10.78
CA HIS A 128 -13.31 -3.34 -11.56
C HIS A 128 -12.66 -2.62 -12.74
N LEU A 129 -11.39 -2.88 -12.98
CA LEU A 129 -10.64 -2.40 -14.15
C LEU A 129 -10.33 -3.59 -15.06
N PRO A 130 -10.89 -3.65 -16.28
CA PRO A 130 -10.59 -4.72 -17.21
C PRO A 130 -9.12 -4.72 -17.67
N LEU A 131 -8.61 -5.90 -18.02
CA LEU A 131 -7.33 -6.03 -18.72
C LEU A 131 -7.52 -5.72 -20.21
N PHE A 132 -6.56 -5.00 -20.77
CA PHE A 132 -6.56 -4.63 -22.18
C PHE A 132 -5.32 -5.17 -22.90
N ASN A 133 -5.48 -5.62 -24.14
CA ASN A 133 -4.36 -5.92 -25.01
C ASN A 133 -3.77 -4.64 -25.62
N ALA A 134 -2.71 -4.80 -26.42
CA ALA A 134 -2.04 -3.67 -27.09
C ALA A 134 -2.94 -2.91 -28.09
N LYS A 135 -4.06 -3.48 -28.49
CA LYS A 135 -5.06 -2.85 -29.39
C LYS A 135 -6.17 -2.14 -28.63
N GLY A 136 -6.16 -2.20 -27.28
CA GLY A 136 -7.20 -1.61 -26.43
C GLY A 136 -8.47 -2.47 -26.28
N GLU A 137 -8.41 -3.75 -26.65
CA GLU A 137 -9.51 -4.68 -26.50
C GLU A 137 -9.45 -5.37 -25.13
N ILE A 138 -10.62 -5.60 -24.52
CA ILE A 138 -10.71 -6.34 -23.26
C ILE A 138 -10.32 -7.81 -23.47
N VAL A 139 -9.44 -8.35 -22.62
CA VAL A 139 -8.88 -9.70 -22.71
C VAL A 139 -9.11 -10.55 -21.46
N GLU A 140 -10.19 -10.34 -20.76
CA GLU A 140 -10.59 -11.18 -19.60
C GLU A 140 -11.31 -12.44 -19.99
#